data_0fda901dfed5c364f976f00216a9ddea
#
_entry.id   0fda901dfed5c364f976f00216a9ddea
#
_cell.length_a   1.000
_cell.length_b   1.000
_cell.length_c   1.000
_cell.angle_alpha   90.00
_cell.angle_beta   90.00
_cell.angle_gamma   90.00
#
_symmetry.space_group_name_H-M   'P 1'
#
loop_
_entity.id
_entity.type
_entity.pdbx_description
1 polymer ?
#
loop_
_entity_poly.entity_id
_entity_poly.type
_entity_poly.pdbx_seq_one_letter_code
_entity_poly.pdbx_strand_id
1 'polypeptide(L)'
;MIAYHLNINKGDLFDGKYRVIEQIGGGSYGDVYKVINFHGEIYALKILRLWEIMSDLHEGLVKRFEQEYKVMKISSEYLVHSLDFGTVQGNPYILMEFCPKGDLSKFISQNSSKIAQYAYDILQGLYALHREGKVHRDLKPENVLLRQNGKAALTDFGVVGEMEKAKRMSE
;
A
#
# COMPACT_ATOMS: atom_id res chain seq x y z
N MET A 1 8.56 -10.65 -19.11
CA MET A 1 7.26 -9.97 -19.42
C MET A 1 7.62 -8.63 -20.03
N ILE A 2 6.99 -8.25 -21.17
CA ILE A 2 7.23 -6.93 -21.78
C ILE A 2 6.24 -5.95 -21.15
N ALA A 3 6.77 -4.88 -20.55
CA ALA A 3 5.99 -3.79 -19.99
C ALA A 3 6.05 -2.60 -20.95
N TYR A 4 4.90 -2.03 -21.26
CA TYR A 4 4.80 -0.86 -22.14
C TYR A 4 4.59 0.40 -21.31
N HIS A 5 5.09 1.52 -21.82
CA HIS A 5 4.91 2.82 -21.19
C HIS A 5 3.43 3.15 -21.02
N LEU A 6 3.06 3.52 -19.79
CA LEU A 6 1.72 3.99 -19.46
C LEU A 6 1.76 5.50 -19.20
N ASN A 7 1.07 6.27 -20.04
CA ASN A 7 0.83 7.67 -19.77
C ASN A 7 -0.52 7.81 -19.08
N ILE A 8 -0.51 8.10 -17.78
CA ILE A 8 -1.71 8.14 -16.95
C ILE A 8 -1.99 9.59 -16.57
N ASN A 9 -3.05 10.16 -17.13
CA ASN A 9 -3.45 11.53 -16.89
C ASN A 9 -4.77 11.62 -16.13
N LYS A 10 -5.02 12.77 -15.53
CA LYS A 10 -6.33 13.08 -14.96
C LYS A 10 -7.43 12.95 -16.00
N GLY A 11 -8.46 12.21 -15.66
CA GLY A 11 -9.63 11.94 -16.52
C GLY A 11 -9.53 10.63 -17.32
N ASP A 12 -8.34 10.04 -17.45
CA ASP A 12 -8.16 8.78 -18.16
C ASP A 12 -8.93 7.64 -17.48
N LEU A 13 -9.38 6.68 -18.29
CA LEU A 13 -10.03 5.47 -17.81
C LEU A 13 -8.99 4.35 -17.70
N PHE A 14 -8.56 4.04 -16.48
CA PHE A 14 -7.60 2.98 -16.21
C PHE A 14 -8.30 1.61 -16.20
N ASP A 15 -7.72 0.63 -16.88
CA ASP A 15 -8.24 -0.75 -17.03
C ASP A 15 -9.73 -0.83 -17.43
N GLY A 16 -10.26 0.19 -18.12
CA GLY A 16 -11.67 0.27 -18.49
C GLY A 16 -12.64 0.41 -17.30
N LYS A 17 -12.15 0.60 -16.08
CA LYS A 17 -12.96 0.53 -14.84
C LYS A 17 -12.84 1.76 -13.95
N TYR A 18 -11.66 2.38 -13.88
CA TYR A 18 -11.35 3.40 -12.90
C TYR A 18 -10.95 4.70 -13.57
N ARG A 19 -11.71 5.79 -13.33
CA ARG A 19 -11.35 7.12 -13.82
C ARG A 19 -10.33 7.75 -12.89
N VAL A 20 -9.21 8.18 -13.44
CA VAL A 20 -8.12 8.84 -12.71
C VAL A 20 -8.56 10.24 -12.30
N ILE A 21 -8.46 10.55 -11.01
CA ILE A 21 -8.76 11.89 -10.46
C ILE A 21 -7.48 12.70 -10.39
N GLU A 22 -6.45 12.17 -9.74
CA GLU A 22 -5.16 12.84 -9.54
C GLU A 22 -4.10 11.83 -9.09
N GLN A 23 -2.83 12.16 -9.30
CA GLN A 23 -1.72 11.46 -8.67
C GLN A 23 -1.58 11.95 -7.21
N ILE A 24 -1.53 11.02 -6.25
CA ILE A 24 -1.46 11.32 -4.81
C ILE A 24 -0.16 10.88 -4.16
N GLY A 25 0.67 10.15 -4.87
CA GLY A 25 1.98 9.70 -4.39
C GLY A 25 2.81 9.12 -5.52
N GLY A 26 4.09 8.93 -5.24
CA GLY A 26 5.02 8.31 -6.18
C GLY A 26 6.35 8.03 -5.50
N GLY A 27 7.09 7.10 -6.05
CA GLY A 27 8.39 6.68 -5.57
C GLY A 27 9.25 6.13 -6.69
N SER A 28 10.40 5.51 -6.35
CA SER A 28 11.38 5.03 -7.31
C SER A 28 10.84 4.00 -8.30
N TYR A 29 9.83 3.23 -7.91
CA TYR A 29 9.35 2.09 -8.69
C TYR A 29 7.87 2.16 -9.08
N GLY A 30 7.12 3.13 -8.58
CA GLY A 30 5.69 3.20 -8.86
C GLY A 30 5.03 4.49 -8.45
N ASP A 31 3.82 4.67 -8.94
CA ASP A 31 2.97 5.82 -8.66
C ASP A 31 1.68 5.38 -7.98
N VAL A 32 1.09 6.29 -7.22
CA VAL A 32 -0.22 6.09 -6.57
C VAL A 32 -1.17 7.17 -7.05
N TYR A 33 -2.31 6.73 -7.56
CA TYR A 33 -3.38 7.59 -8.08
C TYR A 33 -4.64 7.45 -7.24
N LYS A 34 -5.32 8.56 -7.04
CA LYS A 34 -6.71 8.57 -6.58
C LYS A 34 -7.60 8.31 -7.79
N VAL A 35 -8.47 7.33 -7.68
CA VAL A 35 -9.36 6.94 -8.78
C VAL A 35 -10.80 6.79 -8.29
N ILE A 36 -11.76 6.83 -9.22
CA ILE A 36 -13.18 6.63 -8.94
C ILE A 36 -13.74 5.58 -9.90
N ASN A 37 -14.57 4.67 -9.41
CA ASN A 37 -15.27 3.70 -10.25
C ASN A 37 -16.61 4.28 -10.78
N PHE A 38 -17.35 3.50 -11.58
CA PHE A 38 -18.64 3.91 -12.15
C PHE A 38 -19.78 4.05 -11.11
N HIS A 39 -19.58 3.52 -9.89
CA HIS A 39 -20.51 3.67 -8.78
C HIS A 39 -20.24 4.90 -7.91
N GLY A 40 -19.23 5.70 -8.24
CA GLY A 40 -18.84 6.87 -7.46
C GLY A 40 -17.95 6.57 -6.26
N GLU A 41 -17.45 5.33 -6.12
CA GLU A 41 -16.59 4.93 -5.03
C GLU A 41 -15.13 5.29 -5.33
N ILE A 42 -14.45 5.84 -4.33
CA ILE A 42 -13.07 6.35 -4.44
C ILE A 42 -12.09 5.34 -3.86
N TYR A 43 -10.99 5.12 -4.61
CA TYR A 43 -9.92 4.19 -4.27
C TYR A 43 -8.54 4.82 -4.48
N ALA A 44 -7.52 4.18 -3.92
CA ALA A 44 -6.13 4.39 -4.28
C ALA A 44 -5.67 3.27 -5.22
N LEU A 45 -5.03 3.64 -6.30
CA LEU A 45 -4.46 2.73 -7.30
C LEU A 45 -2.95 2.88 -7.28
N LYS A 46 -2.22 1.87 -6.80
CA LYS A 46 -0.76 1.81 -6.86
C LYS A 46 -0.35 1.02 -8.08
N ILE A 47 0.53 1.58 -8.91
CA ILE A 47 1.04 0.95 -10.13
C ILE A 47 2.54 0.79 -10.07
N LEU A 48 3.06 -0.35 -10.49
CA LEU A 48 4.49 -0.62 -10.61
C LEU A 48 4.94 -0.25 -12.02
N ARG A 49 5.87 0.73 -12.15
CA ARG A 49 6.34 1.26 -13.45
C ARG A 49 7.47 0.42 -14.03
N LEU A 50 7.17 -0.81 -14.46
CA LEU A 50 8.19 -1.70 -15.03
C LEU A 50 8.83 -1.16 -16.31
N TRP A 51 8.13 -0.29 -17.06
CA TRP A 51 8.68 0.32 -18.29
C TRP A 51 9.88 1.25 -18.05
N GLU A 52 10.08 1.74 -16.83
CA GLU A 52 11.23 2.58 -16.45
C GLU A 52 12.38 1.80 -15.84
N ILE A 53 12.22 0.48 -15.68
CA ILE A 53 13.11 -0.36 -14.88
C ILE A 53 13.79 -1.38 -15.81
N MET A 54 15.05 -1.68 -15.55
CA MET A 54 15.78 -2.71 -16.28
C MET A 54 15.13 -4.08 -16.10
N SER A 55 15.00 -4.83 -17.19
CA SER A 55 14.20 -6.07 -17.25
C SER A 55 14.69 -7.18 -16.31
N ASP A 56 15.96 -7.19 -15.96
CA ASP A 56 16.55 -8.14 -15.01
C ASP A 56 16.06 -7.95 -13.57
N LEU A 57 15.58 -6.74 -13.23
CA LEU A 57 15.00 -6.43 -11.93
C LEU A 57 13.48 -6.71 -11.84
N HIS A 58 12.80 -6.91 -12.96
CA HIS A 58 11.35 -7.04 -13.02
C HIS A 58 10.82 -8.15 -12.13
N GLU A 59 11.40 -9.35 -12.20
CA GLU A 59 10.91 -10.51 -11.43
C GLU A 59 10.95 -10.25 -9.93
N GLY A 60 12.04 -9.69 -9.43
CA GLY A 60 12.19 -9.36 -8.01
C GLY A 60 11.19 -8.30 -7.54
N LEU A 61 10.95 -7.28 -8.36
CA LEU A 61 10.00 -6.21 -8.04
C LEU A 61 8.55 -6.69 -8.10
N VAL A 62 8.19 -7.48 -9.10
CA VAL A 62 6.86 -8.08 -9.21
C VAL A 62 6.58 -8.97 -8.01
N LYS A 63 7.52 -9.84 -7.60
CA LYS A 63 7.37 -10.68 -6.41
C LYS A 63 7.13 -9.87 -5.13
N ARG A 64 7.87 -8.76 -4.94
CA ARG A 64 7.65 -7.85 -3.79
C ARG A 64 6.27 -7.19 -3.84
N PHE A 65 5.84 -6.76 -5.01
CA PHE A 65 4.55 -6.13 -5.23
C PHE A 65 3.38 -7.10 -4.99
N GLU A 66 3.51 -8.35 -5.43
CA GLU A 66 2.56 -9.43 -5.12
C GLU A 66 2.54 -9.76 -3.62
N GLN A 67 3.70 -9.73 -2.96
CA GLN A 67 3.79 -9.93 -1.51
C GLN A 67 3.09 -8.80 -0.76
N GLU A 68 3.26 -7.56 -1.19
CA GLU A 68 2.53 -6.40 -0.65
C GLU A 68 1.02 -6.63 -0.74
N TYR A 69 0.52 -7.00 -1.91
CA TYR A 69 -0.89 -7.34 -2.10
C TYR A 69 -1.38 -8.43 -1.14
N LYS A 70 -0.61 -9.52 -0.97
CA LYS A 70 -0.95 -10.63 -0.06
C LYS A 70 -1.05 -10.16 1.40
N VAL A 71 -0.13 -9.30 1.84
CA VAL A 71 -0.16 -8.73 3.19
C VAL A 71 -1.39 -7.86 3.38
N MET A 72 -1.78 -7.08 2.38
CA MET A 72 -2.98 -6.23 2.42
C MET A 72 -4.30 -7.03 2.43
N LYS A 73 -4.27 -8.37 2.28
CA LYS A 73 -5.41 -9.27 2.48
C LYS A 73 -5.56 -9.76 3.92
N ILE A 74 -4.61 -9.48 4.80
CA ILE A 74 -4.73 -9.80 6.23
C ILE A 74 -5.92 -9.02 6.80
N SER A 75 -6.86 -9.74 7.42
CA SER A 75 -8.07 -9.13 7.98
C SER A 75 -7.74 -8.37 9.27
N SER A 76 -7.59 -7.06 9.16
CA SER A 76 -7.36 -6.17 10.32
C SER A 76 -7.76 -4.74 9.96
N GLU A 77 -8.58 -4.10 10.80
CA GLU A 77 -8.93 -2.69 10.63
C GLU A 77 -7.73 -1.72 10.81
N TYR A 78 -6.56 -2.21 11.19
CA TYR A 78 -5.34 -1.43 11.39
C TYR A 78 -4.32 -1.59 10.26
N LEU A 79 -4.70 -2.29 9.19
CA LEU A 79 -3.94 -2.41 7.96
C LEU A 79 -4.74 -1.83 6.80
N VAL A 80 -4.09 -1.20 5.83
CA VAL A 80 -4.73 -0.77 4.59
C VAL A 80 -5.10 -2.01 3.78
N HIS A 81 -6.35 -2.09 3.33
CA HIS A 81 -6.88 -3.25 2.61
C HIS A 81 -6.72 -3.10 1.09
N SER A 82 -6.25 -4.17 0.44
CA SER A 82 -6.34 -4.30 -1.00
C SER A 82 -7.72 -4.85 -1.41
N LEU A 83 -8.23 -4.32 -2.54
CA LEU A 83 -9.51 -4.72 -3.13
C LEU A 83 -9.30 -5.57 -4.37
N ASP A 84 -8.36 -5.16 -5.24
CA ASP A 84 -8.08 -5.83 -6.50
C ASP A 84 -6.58 -5.79 -6.82
N PHE A 85 -6.15 -6.73 -7.68
CA PHE A 85 -4.80 -6.81 -8.22
C PHE A 85 -4.90 -7.21 -9.69
N GLY A 86 -4.17 -6.52 -10.54
CA GLY A 86 -4.18 -6.80 -11.96
C GLY A 86 -2.93 -6.35 -12.67
N THR A 87 -2.98 -6.41 -14.00
CA THR A 87 -1.88 -6.00 -14.87
C THR A 87 -2.44 -5.23 -16.06
N VAL A 88 -1.92 -4.04 -16.31
CA VAL A 88 -2.25 -3.23 -17.50
C VAL A 88 -0.99 -3.00 -18.31
N GLN A 89 -1.00 -3.39 -19.59
CA GLN A 89 0.15 -3.28 -20.49
C GLN A 89 1.46 -3.83 -19.91
N GLY A 90 1.39 -4.95 -19.20
CA GLY A 90 2.54 -5.59 -18.55
C GLY A 90 2.95 -4.99 -17.20
N ASN A 91 2.28 -3.94 -16.73
CA ASN A 91 2.58 -3.29 -15.46
C ASN A 91 1.57 -3.71 -14.39
N PRO A 92 2.02 -4.30 -13.28
CA PRO A 92 1.13 -4.69 -12.19
C PRO A 92 0.54 -3.48 -11.46
N TYR A 93 -0.69 -3.62 -10.98
CA TYR A 93 -1.33 -2.64 -10.11
C TYR A 93 -2.02 -3.29 -8.91
N ILE A 94 -2.15 -2.53 -7.83
CA ILE A 94 -2.97 -2.85 -6.66
C ILE A 94 -4.03 -1.76 -6.51
N LEU A 95 -5.29 -2.16 -6.46
CA LEU A 95 -6.38 -1.30 -6.02
C LEU A 95 -6.58 -1.48 -4.52
N MET A 96 -6.63 -0.39 -3.77
CA MET A 96 -6.76 -0.41 -2.32
C MET A 96 -7.71 0.68 -1.81
N GLU A 97 -8.12 0.58 -0.57
CA GLU A 97 -8.92 1.62 0.07
C GLU A 97 -8.21 2.98 0.01
N PHE A 98 -8.98 4.03 -0.17
CA PHE A 98 -8.47 5.40 -0.13
C PHE A 98 -8.58 5.97 1.28
N CYS A 99 -7.47 6.46 1.83
CA CYS A 99 -7.40 7.11 3.13
C CYS A 99 -7.37 8.64 2.94
N PRO A 100 -8.51 9.34 3.06
CA PRO A 100 -8.65 10.73 2.61
C PRO A 100 -7.88 11.76 3.44
N LYS A 101 -7.47 11.42 4.65
CA LYS A 101 -6.68 12.32 5.49
C LYS A 101 -5.17 12.25 5.20
N GLY A 102 -4.73 11.34 4.34
CA GLY A 102 -3.31 11.17 4.00
C GLY A 102 -2.51 10.48 5.10
N ASP A 103 -1.22 10.73 5.14
CA ASP A 103 -0.28 10.07 6.05
C ASP A 103 -0.12 10.82 7.38
N LEU A 104 0.36 10.10 8.40
CA LEU A 104 0.50 10.59 9.76
C LEU A 104 1.58 11.68 9.89
N SER A 105 2.58 11.75 9.00
CA SER A 105 3.66 12.73 9.08
C SER A 105 3.14 14.17 9.10
N LYS A 106 2.01 14.42 8.43
CA LYS A 106 1.35 15.72 8.33
C LYS A 106 0.61 16.13 9.62
N PHE A 107 0.41 15.21 10.57
CA PHE A 107 -0.45 15.42 11.74
C PHE A 107 0.28 15.37 13.07
N ILE A 108 1.51 14.87 13.12
CA ILE A 108 2.28 14.69 14.39
C ILE A 108 2.44 16.00 15.15
N SER A 109 2.64 17.11 14.45
CA SER A 109 2.82 18.43 15.07
C SER A 109 1.52 19.12 15.48
N GLN A 110 0.36 18.63 15.01
CA GLN A 110 -0.91 19.37 15.12
C GLN A 110 -1.87 18.82 16.18
N ASN A 111 -1.68 17.58 16.67
CA ASN A 111 -2.68 16.92 17.51
C ASN A 111 -2.08 16.00 18.57
N SER A 112 -1.48 16.59 19.60
CA SER A 112 -0.93 15.84 20.75
C SER A 112 -1.98 14.96 21.46
N SER A 113 -3.26 15.37 21.48
CA SER A 113 -4.34 14.61 22.10
C SER A 113 -4.67 13.27 21.43
N LYS A 114 -4.26 13.07 20.16
CA LYS A 114 -4.50 11.83 19.39
C LYS A 114 -3.30 10.89 19.32
N ILE A 115 -2.15 11.30 19.82
CA ILE A 115 -0.90 10.51 19.73
C ILE A 115 -1.09 9.11 20.36
N ALA A 116 -1.74 9.03 21.52
CA ALA A 116 -1.99 7.75 22.19
C ALA A 116 -2.89 6.83 21.35
N GLN A 117 -3.90 7.38 20.68
CA GLN A 117 -4.78 6.61 19.77
C GLN A 117 -4.01 6.12 18.55
N TYR A 118 -3.21 6.97 17.91
CA TYR A 118 -2.38 6.56 16.77
C TYR A 118 -1.36 5.50 17.15
N ALA A 119 -0.71 5.64 18.32
CA ALA A 119 0.21 4.63 18.82
C ALA A 119 -0.50 3.28 19.04
N TYR A 120 -1.69 3.29 19.62
CA TYR A 120 -2.51 2.09 19.80
C TYR A 120 -2.85 1.45 18.45
N ASP A 121 -3.36 2.21 17.49
CA ASP A 121 -3.73 1.70 16.16
C ASP A 121 -2.52 1.07 15.44
N ILE A 122 -1.35 1.73 15.50
CA ILE A 122 -0.09 1.23 14.94
C ILE A 122 0.31 -0.10 15.59
N LEU A 123 0.26 -0.19 16.92
CA LEU A 123 0.58 -1.42 17.66
C LEU A 123 -0.37 -2.56 17.30
N GLN A 124 -1.66 -2.29 17.12
CA GLN A 124 -2.64 -3.29 16.67
C GLN A 124 -2.34 -3.75 15.24
N GLY A 125 -1.94 -2.85 14.33
CA GLY A 125 -1.51 -3.19 12.99
C GLY A 125 -0.26 -4.09 12.98
N LEU A 126 0.75 -3.75 13.78
CA LEU A 126 1.95 -4.57 13.96
C LEU A 126 1.61 -5.93 14.56
N TYR A 127 0.73 -5.97 15.55
CA TYR A 127 0.26 -7.23 16.13
C TYR A 127 -0.42 -8.12 15.10
N ALA A 128 -1.28 -7.56 14.23
CA ALA A 128 -1.91 -8.30 13.15
C ALA A 128 -0.89 -8.90 12.17
N LEU A 129 0.15 -8.15 11.79
CA LEU A 129 1.26 -8.65 10.97
C LEU A 129 2.03 -9.77 11.67
N HIS A 130 2.39 -9.57 12.94
CA HIS A 130 3.19 -10.53 13.72
C HIS A 130 2.45 -11.86 13.92
N ARG A 131 1.15 -11.84 14.10
CA ARG A 131 0.34 -13.08 14.15
C ARG A 131 0.45 -13.92 12.87
N GLU A 132 0.61 -13.28 11.73
CA GLU A 132 0.84 -13.92 10.43
C GLU A 132 2.34 -14.18 10.14
N GLY A 133 3.20 -14.06 11.15
CA GLY A 133 4.64 -14.25 11.02
C GLY A 133 5.33 -13.20 10.15
N LYS A 134 4.76 -12.02 10.03
CA LYS A 134 5.28 -10.92 9.18
C LYS A 134 5.83 -9.78 10.02
N VAL A 135 6.85 -9.09 9.50
CA VAL A 135 7.45 -7.90 10.10
C VAL A 135 7.45 -6.77 9.08
N HIS A 136 6.99 -5.59 9.46
CA HIS A 136 6.83 -4.44 8.54
C HIS A 136 8.16 -3.95 7.93
N ARG A 137 9.20 -3.82 8.71
CA ARG A 137 10.58 -3.40 8.36
C ARG A 137 10.77 -1.96 7.86
N ASP A 138 9.71 -1.23 7.55
CA ASP A 138 9.79 0.19 7.15
C ASP A 138 8.70 1.01 7.85
N LEU A 139 8.59 0.86 9.17
CA LEU A 139 7.63 1.63 9.95
C LEU A 139 8.11 3.07 10.10
N LYS A 140 7.34 4.01 9.56
CA LYS A 140 7.54 5.45 9.63
C LYS A 140 6.20 6.18 9.46
N PRO A 141 6.08 7.46 9.87
CA PRO A 141 4.81 8.19 9.80
C PRO A 141 4.19 8.24 8.40
N GLU A 142 4.99 8.25 7.34
CA GLU A 142 4.54 8.26 5.95
C GLU A 142 3.85 6.95 5.55
N ASN A 143 4.15 5.85 6.24
CA ASN A 143 3.56 4.52 6.03
C ASN A 143 2.40 4.23 7.01
N VAL A 144 1.84 5.27 7.61
CA VAL A 144 0.65 5.21 8.47
C VAL A 144 -0.39 6.16 7.89
N LEU A 145 -1.45 5.61 7.28
CA LEU A 145 -2.51 6.40 6.67
C LEU A 145 -3.69 6.63 7.62
N LEU A 146 -4.33 7.77 7.50
CA LEU A 146 -5.48 8.16 8.31
C LEU A 146 -6.78 8.07 7.50
N ARG A 147 -7.69 7.23 7.95
CA ARG A 147 -9.05 7.10 7.39
C ARG A 147 -9.91 8.31 7.75
N GLN A 148 -11.06 8.44 7.08
CA GLN A 148 -12.05 9.52 7.33
C GLN A 148 -12.47 9.59 8.80
N ASN A 149 -12.65 8.46 9.46
CA ASN A 149 -13.00 8.37 10.89
C ASN A 149 -11.84 8.71 11.85
N GLY A 150 -10.64 8.97 11.32
CA GLY A 150 -9.44 9.31 12.08
C GLY A 150 -8.66 8.11 12.62
N LYS A 151 -9.08 6.87 12.33
CA LYS A 151 -8.28 5.68 12.66
C LYS A 151 -7.05 5.60 11.76
N ALA A 152 -5.93 5.16 12.35
CA ALA A 152 -4.69 4.92 11.62
C ALA A 152 -4.63 3.48 11.08
N ALA A 153 -4.01 3.30 9.92
CA ALA A 153 -3.76 2.00 9.30
C ALA A 153 -2.37 1.96 8.68
N LEU A 154 -1.67 0.85 8.86
CA LEU A 154 -0.36 0.62 8.25
C LEU A 154 -0.50 0.35 6.75
N THR A 155 0.46 0.84 5.98
CA THR A 155 0.57 0.65 4.52
C THR A 155 2.02 0.44 4.11
N ASP A 156 2.26 0.23 2.81
CA ASP A 156 3.58 0.03 2.18
C ASP A 156 4.32 -1.21 2.70
N PHE A 157 3.79 -2.38 2.34
CA PHE A 157 4.31 -3.67 2.74
C PHE A 157 5.35 -4.25 1.78
N GLY A 158 5.90 -3.46 0.86
CA GLY A 158 6.83 -3.91 -0.18
C GLY A 158 8.17 -4.46 0.33
N VAL A 159 8.52 -4.19 1.59
CA VAL A 159 9.72 -4.73 2.26
C VAL A 159 9.41 -5.61 3.46
N VAL A 160 8.15 -6.03 3.61
CA VAL A 160 7.73 -6.94 4.69
C VAL A 160 8.57 -8.23 4.65
N GLY A 161 9.09 -8.60 5.80
CA GLY A 161 9.84 -9.84 6.00
C GLY A 161 9.04 -10.87 6.77
N GLU A 162 9.55 -12.11 6.75
CA GLU A 162 9.08 -13.15 7.66
C GLU A 162 9.80 -13.04 9.00
N MET A 163 9.09 -13.32 10.09
CA MET A 163 9.71 -13.49 11.39
C MET A 163 10.55 -14.77 11.36
N GLU A 164 11.82 -14.66 11.72
CA GLU A 164 12.61 -15.87 11.98
C GLU A 164 11.91 -16.66 13.09
N LYS A 165 11.59 -17.93 12.81
CA LYS A 165 11.15 -18.84 13.86
C LYS A 165 12.34 -18.94 14.81
N ALA A 166 12.24 -18.41 16.02
CA ALA A 166 13.21 -18.64 17.06
C ALA A 166 13.41 -20.16 17.12
N LYS A 167 14.61 -20.64 16.78
CA LYS A 167 14.97 -22.03 17.05
C LYS A 167 14.77 -22.18 18.55
N ARG A 168 13.71 -22.88 18.95
CA ARG A 168 13.64 -23.40 20.31
C ARG A 168 14.88 -24.24 20.45
N MET A 169 15.84 -23.74 21.20
CA MET A 169 16.90 -24.56 21.71
C MET A 169 16.21 -25.61 22.59
N SER A 170 16.03 -26.81 22.02
CA SER A 170 15.71 -27.97 22.80
C SER A 170 16.99 -28.30 23.61
N GLU A 171 16.96 -27.92 24.87
CA GLU A 171 17.80 -28.59 25.86
C GLU A 171 17.31 -30.02 26.07
#